data_5f5dc9669c119350ec98dc96892601b3
#
_entry.id   5f5dc9669c119350ec98dc96892601b3
#
_cell.length_a   1.000
_cell.length_b   1.000
_cell.length_c   1.000
_cell.angle_alpha   90.00
_cell.angle_beta   90.00
_cell.angle_gamma   90.00
#
_symmetry.space_group_name_H-M   'P 1'
#
loop_
_entity.id
_entity.type
_entity.pdbx_description
1 polymer ?
#
loop_
_entity_poly.entity_id
_entity_poly.type
_entity_poly.pdbx_seq_one_letter_code
_entity_poly.pdbx_strand_id
1 'polypeptide(L)'
;MDAVEFLKESSRMCEAFNDSCKSKDGNNFYCGLRYEADKNEESCDEYIRNHPDKGVAIVEKWAKEHPRKTRQSEFLKMFPDAQIFKEILTINPCAIDSSRFCTEECHAYDDNNAGCFACRKKYWTEEVE
;
A
#
# COMPACT_ATOMS: atom_id res chain seq x y z
N MET A 1 -11.65 2.82 -6.09
CA MET A 1 -10.38 3.54 -5.78
C MET A 1 -10.65 5.04 -5.88
N ASP A 2 -10.30 5.81 -4.85
CA ASP A 2 -10.43 7.26 -4.91
C ASP A 2 -9.21 7.90 -5.62
N ALA A 3 -9.31 9.21 -5.88
CA ALA A 3 -8.28 9.93 -6.64
C ALA A 3 -6.91 9.92 -5.93
N VAL A 4 -6.90 10.06 -4.62
CA VAL A 4 -5.65 10.06 -3.84
C VAL A 4 -5.00 8.68 -3.89
N GLU A 5 -5.77 7.64 -3.68
CA GLU A 5 -5.30 6.26 -3.76
C GLU A 5 -4.79 5.94 -5.17
N PHE A 6 -5.51 6.35 -6.19
CA PHE A 6 -5.08 6.19 -7.59
C PHE A 6 -3.73 6.83 -7.84
N LEU A 7 -3.53 8.08 -7.39
CA LEU A 7 -2.26 8.77 -7.58
C LEU A 7 -1.10 8.07 -6.86
N LYS A 8 -1.33 7.59 -5.64
CA LYS A 8 -0.32 6.85 -4.88
C LYS A 8 0.04 5.53 -5.55
N GLU A 9 -0.97 4.77 -5.96
CA GLU A 9 -0.75 3.46 -6.58
C GLU A 9 -0.16 3.59 -7.99
N SER A 10 -0.55 4.59 -8.76
CA SER A 10 0.04 4.83 -10.08
C SER A 10 1.52 5.23 -9.97
N SER A 11 1.87 6.06 -8.99
CA SER A 11 3.27 6.40 -8.72
C SER A 11 4.08 5.17 -8.31
N ARG A 12 3.53 4.34 -7.43
CA ARG A 12 4.17 3.10 -6.99
C ARG A 12 4.38 2.14 -8.17
N MET A 13 3.41 2.04 -9.05
CA MET A 13 3.51 1.22 -10.26
C MET A 13 4.61 1.75 -11.19
N CYS A 14 4.67 3.06 -11.40
CA CYS A 14 5.72 3.67 -12.23
C CYS A 14 7.11 3.43 -11.64
N GLU A 15 7.26 3.50 -10.31
CA GLU A 15 8.54 3.25 -9.63
C GLU A 15 8.98 1.78 -9.74
N ALA A 16 8.03 0.85 -9.89
CA ALA A 16 8.32 -0.57 -10.07
C ALA A 16 8.94 -0.89 -11.45
N PHE A 17 8.80 0.03 -12.41
CA PHE A 17 9.41 -0.08 -13.73
C PHE A 17 10.54 0.94 -13.88
N ASN A 18 11.44 0.73 -14.85
CA ASN A 18 12.50 1.68 -15.12
C ASN A 18 11.97 2.93 -15.84
N ASP A 19 12.85 3.92 -16.08
CA ASP A 19 12.49 5.19 -16.73
C ASP A 19 11.86 5.03 -18.11
N SER A 20 12.08 3.89 -18.76
CA SER A 20 11.47 3.55 -20.05
C SER A 20 10.14 2.82 -19.90
N CYS A 21 9.61 2.71 -18.69
CA CYS A 21 8.43 1.92 -18.35
C CYS A 21 8.53 0.43 -18.70
N LYS A 22 9.75 -0.09 -18.75
CA LYS A 22 10.05 -1.51 -18.96
C LYS A 22 10.31 -2.19 -17.62
N SER A 23 10.10 -3.50 -17.56
CA SER A 23 10.40 -4.26 -16.36
C SER A 23 11.86 -4.15 -15.96
N LYS A 24 12.14 -3.96 -14.68
CA LYS A 24 13.49 -3.83 -14.12
C LYS A 24 14.31 -5.12 -14.20
N ASP A 25 13.66 -6.26 -14.36
CA ASP A 25 14.32 -7.56 -14.45
C ASP A 25 14.81 -7.93 -15.85
N GLY A 26 14.70 -7.01 -16.81
CA GLY A 26 15.15 -7.23 -18.18
C GLY A 26 14.16 -7.97 -19.06
N ASN A 27 13.04 -8.41 -18.55
CA ASN A 27 11.95 -8.96 -19.34
C ASN A 27 11.20 -7.82 -20.01
N ASN A 28 11.19 -7.73 -21.30
CA ASN A 28 10.62 -6.62 -22.08
C ASN A 28 9.11 -6.35 -21.85
N PHE A 29 8.65 -6.46 -20.61
CA PHE A 29 7.27 -6.13 -20.25
C PHE A 29 7.15 -4.65 -19.94
N TYR A 30 6.23 -3.99 -20.60
CA TYR A 30 5.89 -2.60 -20.34
C TYR A 30 4.90 -2.51 -19.19
N CYS A 31 4.95 -1.39 -18.47
CA CYS A 31 3.86 -0.98 -17.60
C CYS A 31 2.54 -1.03 -18.38
N GLY A 32 1.47 -1.55 -17.75
CA GLY A 32 0.17 -1.69 -18.41
C GLY A 32 -0.38 -0.39 -18.97
N LEU A 33 -0.20 0.74 -18.26
CA LEU A 33 -0.59 2.05 -18.77
C LEU A 33 0.20 2.43 -20.01
N ARG A 34 1.50 2.23 -19.99
CA ARG A 34 2.36 2.55 -21.15
C ARG A 34 1.99 1.71 -22.36
N TYR A 35 1.72 0.44 -22.15
CA TYR A 35 1.35 -0.48 -23.22
C TYR A 35 0.06 -0.01 -23.91
N GLU A 36 -0.97 0.32 -23.13
CA GLU A 36 -2.24 0.77 -23.67
C GLU A 36 -2.15 2.17 -24.29
N ALA A 37 -1.38 3.05 -23.66
CA ALA A 37 -1.15 4.40 -24.19
C ALA A 37 -0.44 4.34 -25.55
N ASP A 38 0.57 3.51 -25.70
CA ASP A 38 1.30 3.36 -26.97
C ASP A 38 0.40 2.81 -28.07
N LYS A 39 -0.52 1.90 -27.75
CA LYS A 39 -1.50 1.39 -28.73
C LYS A 39 -2.40 2.49 -29.28
N ASN A 40 -2.67 3.49 -28.47
CA ASN A 40 -3.55 4.61 -28.85
C ASN A 40 -2.78 5.83 -29.31
N GLU A 41 -1.47 5.73 -29.45
CA GLU A 41 -0.57 6.83 -29.81
C GLU A 41 -0.72 8.02 -28.85
N GLU A 42 -0.93 7.73 -27.57
CA GLU A 42 -1.09 8.71 -26.50
C GLU A 42 0.04 8.57 -25.47
N SER A 43 0.30 9.65 -24.71
CA SER A 43 1.13 9.55 -23.51
C SER A 43 0.32 8.89 -22.38
N CYS A 44 0.96 8.46 -21.31
CA CYS A 44 0.25 7.89 -20.16
C CYS A 44 -0.77 8.87 -19.59
N ASP A 45 -0.40 10.15 -19.47
CA ASP A 45 -1.30 11.19 -18.96
C ASP A 45 -2.49 11.42 -19.87
N GLU A 46 -2.27 11.45 -21.18
CA GLU A 46 -3.36 11.58 -22.17
C GLU A 46 -4.29 10.38 -22.13
N TYR A 47 -3.72 9.19 -22.02
CA TYR A 47 -4.51 7.96 -21.95
C TYR A 47 -5.43 7.96 -20.73
N ILE A 48 -4.90 8.34 -19.56
CA ILE A 48 -5.69 8.42 -18.33
C ILE A 48 -6.82 9.45 -18.47
N ARG A 49 -6.53 10.61 -19.06
CA ARG A 49 -7.53 11.66 -19.26
C ARG A 49 -8.63 11.25 -20.24
N ASN A 50 -8.25 10.57 -21.31
CA ASN A 50 -9.19 10.15 -22.35
C ASN A 50 -9.92 8.85 -22.02
N HIS A 51 -9.31 8.00 -21.19
CA HIS A 51 -9.86 6.70 -20.80
C HIS A 51 -9.72 6.49 -19.28
N PRO A 52 -10.38 7.32 -18.45
CA PRO A 52 -10.19 7.26 -17.00
C PRO A 52 -10.58 5.90 -16.41
N ASP A 53 -11.66 5.29 -16.88
CA ASP A 53 -12.13 3.99 -16.41
C ASP A 53 -11.08 2.90 -16.65
N LYS A 54 -10.48 2.89 -17.83
CA LYS A 54 -9.47 1.92 -18.22
C LYS A 54 -8.17 2.14 -17.46
N GLY A 55 -7.76 3.41 -17.29
CA GLY A 55 -6.58 3.76 -16.52
C GLY A 55 -6.68 3.32 -15.07
N VAL A 56 -7.81 3.57 -14.43
CA VAL A 56 -8.08 3.15 -13.06
C VAL A 56 -8.07 1.62 -12.95
N ALA A 57 -8.70 0.92 -13.89
CA ALA A 57 -8.75 -0.54 -13.90
C ALA A 57 -7.34 -1.17 -13.97
N ILE A 58 -6.46 -0.60 -14.78
CA ILE A 58 -5.07 -1.07 -14.91
C ILE A 58 -4.32 -0.91 -13.59
N VAL A 59 -4.43 0.26 -12.96
CA VAL A 59 -3.75 0.55 -11.70
C VAL A 59 -4.30 -0.31 -10.57
N GLU A 60 -5.62 -0.49 -10.49
CA GLU A 60 -6.26 -1.36 -9.49
C GLU A 60 -5.81 -2.81 -9.61
N LYS A 61 -5.75 -3.34 -10.82
CA LYS A 61 -5.29 -4.70 -11.07
C LYS A 61 -3.84 -4.87 -10.61
N TRP A 62 -2.97 -3.93 -11.00
CA TRP A 62 -1.57 -3.97 -10.59
C TRP A 62 -1.43 -3.90 -9.07
N ALA A 63 -2.19 -3.02 -8.42
CA ALA A 63 -2.15 -2.87 -6.96
C ALA A 63 -2.58 -4.13 -6.23
N LYS A 64 -3.58 -4.86 -6.75
CA LYS A 64 -4.01 -6.14 -6.20
C LYS A 64 -2.94 -7.21 -6.34
N GLU A 65 -2.23 -7.23 -7.46
CA GLU A 65 -1.16 -8.17 -7.73
C GLU A 65 0.11 -7.84 -6.94
N HIS A 66 0.25 -6.60 -6.51
CA HIS A 66 1.42 -6.09 -5.79
C HIS A 66 1.01 -5.38 -4.49
N PRO A 67 0.46 -6.12 -3.52
CA PRO A 67 0.02 -5.50 -2.28
C PRO A 67 1.19 -4.84 -1.55
N ARG A 68 0.89 -3.75 -0.86
CA ARG A 68 1.88 -3.04 -0.07
C ARG A 68 2.37 -3.91 1.07
N LYS A 69 3.67 -3.91 1.27
CA LYS A 69 4.25 -4.59 2.43
C LYS A 69 4.10 -3.69 3.65
N THR A 70 3.35 -4.16 4.62
CA THR A 70 3.22 -3.51 5.92
C THR A 70 3.82 -4.41 6.98
N ARG A 71 4.08 -3.87 8.17
CA ARG A 71 4.53 -4.71 9.30
C ARG A 71 3.54 -5.83 9.57
N GLN A 72 2.24 -5.53 9.51
CA GLN A 72 1.19 -6.53 9.70
C GLN A 72 1.25 -7.63 8.64
N SER A 73 1.38 -7.28 7.36
CA SER A 73 1.43 -8.27 6.29
C SER A 73 2.63 -9.20 6.44
N GLU A 74 3.79 -8.67 6.81
CA GLU A 74 4.99 -9.48 7.05
C GLU A 74 4.86 -10.36 8.28
N PHE A 75 4.25 -9.84 9.36
CA PHE A 75 3.99 -10.62 10.57
C PHE A 75 3.03 -11.78 10.30
N LEU A 76 1.96 -11.52 9.55
CA LEU A 76 0.96 -12.55 9.21
C LEU A 76 1.50 -13.64 8.28
N LYS A 77 2.55 -13.38 7.52
CA LYS A 77 3.24 -14.43 6.76
C LYS A 77 3.89 -15.45 7.68
N MET A 78 4.41 -15.01 8.81
CA MET A 78 5.04 -15.89 9.81
C MET A 78 4.00 -16.50 10.76
N PHE A 79 2.96 -15.77 11.09
CA PHE A 79 1.93 -16.18 12.03
C PHE A 79 0.53 -15.94 11.43
N PRO A 80 0.09 -16.82 10.49
CA PRO A 80 -1.18 -16.61 9.77
C PRO A 80 -2.43 -16.61 10.65
N ASP A 81 -2.34 -17.28 11.82
CA ASP A 81 -3.47 -17.40 12.74
C ASP A 81 -3.45 -16.35 13.86
N ALA A 82 -2.61 -15.33 13.75
CA ALA A 82 -2.54 -14.26 14.73
C ALA A 82 -3.88 -13.54 14.85
N GLN A 83 -4.26 -13.20 16.08
CA GLN A 83 -5.56 -12.58 16.38
C GLN A 83 -5.63 -11.15 15.82
N ILE A 84 -6.72 -10.85 15.12
CA ILE A 84 -6.98 -9.56 14.50
C ILE A 84 -8.30 -9.01 15.05
N PHE A 85 -8.31 -7.70 15.32
CA PHE A 85 -9.50 -6.97 15.72
C PHE A 85 -9.63 -5.71 14.87
N LYS A 86 -10.76 -5.52 14.21
CA LYS A 86 -10.99 -4.43 13.26
C LYS A 86 -9.87 -4.31 12.22
N GLU A 87 -9.48 -5.43 11.64
CA GLU A 87 -8.46 -5.57 10.60
C GLU A 87 -7.02 -5.28 11.06
N ILE A 88 -6.80 -5.09 12.37
CA ILE A 88 -5.48 -4.78 12.94
C ILE A 88 -5.08 -5.84 13.96
N LEU A 89 -3.81 -6.23 13.96
CA LEU A 89 -3.28 -7.16 14.95
C LEU A 89 -3.49 -6.64 16.37
N THR A 90 -3.86 -7.54 17.29
CA THR A 90 -4.15 -7.20 18.68
C THR A 90 -2.90 -6.99 19.53
N ILE A 91 -1.72 -7.26 19.00
CA ILE A 91 -0.46 -7.12 19.72
C ILE A 91 -0.07 -5.64 19.80
N ASN A 92 0.14 -5.15 21.02
CA ASN A 92 0.58 -3.77 21.21
C ASN A 92 2.05 -3.60 20.83
N PRO A 93 2.41 -2.57 20.05
CA PRO A 93 3.81 -2.32 19.66
C PRO A 93 4.77 -2.18 20.83
N CYS A 94 4.32 -1.61 21.94
CA CYS A 94 5.12 -1.45 23.14
C CYS A 94 5.50 -2.78 23.80
N ALA A 95 4.77 -3.86 23.51
CA ALA A 95 5.10 -5.20 23.96
C ALA A 95 6.23 -5.86 23.13
N ILE A 96 6.44 -5.38 21.91
CA ILE A 96 7.42 -5.92 20.97
C ILE A 96 8.70 -5.10 20.99
N ASP A 97 8.57 -3.77 21.02
CA ASP A 97 9.68 -2.83 20.92
C ASP A 97 9.75 -1.99 22.17
N SER A 98 10.76 -2.27 23.01
CA SER A 98 10.94 -1.58 24.28
C SER A 98 11.29 -0.10 24.14
N SER A 99 11.68 0.36 22.96
CA SER A 99 11.93 1.78 22.69
C SER A 99 10.65 2.56 22.48
N ARG A 100 9.51 1.88 22.29
CA ARG A 100 8.19 2.50 22.11
C ARG A 100 7.47 2.57 23.45
N PHE A 101 7.61 3.70 24.11
CA PHE A 101 6.92 3.92 25.37
C PHE A 101 5.49 4.36 25.13
N CYS A 102 4.59 3.96 26.02
CA CYS A 102 3.26 4.55 26.06
C CYS A 102 3.39 6.05 26.31
N THR A 103 2.87 6.83 25.39
CA THR A 103 2.84 8.28 25.52
C THR A 103 1.61 8.70 26.34
N GLU A 104 1.57 9.96 26.76
CA GLU A 104 0.37 10.52 27.40
C GLU A 104 -0.85 10.39 26.50
N GLU A 105 -0.65 10.44 25.20
CA GLU A 105 -1.72 10.24 24.21
C GLU A 105 -2.32 8.84 24.29
N CYS A 106 -1.52 7.81 24.56
CA CYS A 106 -2.02 6.45 24.75
C CYS A 106 -2.89 6.34 26.00
N HIS A 107 -2.54 7.04 27.05
CA HIS A 107 -3.28 7.02 28.31
C HIS A 107 -4.53 7.90 28.31
N ALA A 108 -4.58 8.89 27.43
CA ALA A 108 -5.72 9.81 27.33
C ALA A 108 -7.04 9.15 26.94
N TYR A 109 -6.99 7.91 26.43
CA TYR A 109 -8.17 7.17 25.96
C TYR A 109 -8.37 5.87 26.73
N ASP A 110 -8.15 5.89 28.02
CA ASP A 110 -8.05 4.73 28.88
C ASP A 110 -9.30 3.84 28.93
N ASP A 111 -10.48 4.42 28.83
CA ASP A 111 -11.74 3.73 29.04
C ASP A 111 -12.09 2.70 27.97
N ASN A 112 -11.51 2.80 26.76
CA ASN A 112 -11.85 1.94 25.64
C ASN A 112 -10.63 1.42 24.84
N ASN A 113 -9.44 1.56 25.36
CA ASN A 113 -8.19 1.24 24.63
C ASN A 113 -8.07 1.96 23.28
N ALA A 114 -8.78 3.07 23.09
CA ALA A 114 -8.78 3.78 21.81
C ALA A 114 -7.40 4.30 21.45
N GLY A 115 -6.65 4.79 22.43
CA GLY A 115 -5.25 5.21 22.23
C GLY A 115 -4.35 4.06 21.83
N CYS A 116 -4.51 2.88 22.47
CA CYS A 116 -3.77 1.67 22.11
C CYS A 116 -4.15 1.17 20.73
N PHE A 117 -5.42 1.25 20.37
CA PHE A 117 -5.87 0.89 19.01
C PHE A 117 -5.26 1.79 17.96
N ALA A 118 -5.23 3.10 18.17
CA ALA A 118 -4.61 4.06 17.25
C ALA A 118 -3.11 3.78 17.08
N CYS A 119 -2.42 3.48 18.17
CA CYS A 119 -1.00 3.10 18.15
C CYS A 119 -0.77 1.81 17.36
N ARG A 120 -1.59 0.78 17.61
CA ARG A 120 -1.54 -0.48 16.86
C ARG A 120 -1.77 -0.25 15.38
N LYS A 121 -2.81 0.49 15.04
CA LYS A 121 -3.15 0.79 13.65
C LYS A 121 -1.99 1.48 12.94
N LYS A 122 -1.43 2.51 13.53
CA LYS A 122 -0.29 3.24 12.97
C LYS A 122 0.92 2.34 12.75
N TYR A 123 1.27 1.54 13.76
CA TYR A 123 2.43 0.65 13.70
C TYR A 123 2.26 -0.44 12.65
N TRP A 124 1.12 -1.16 12.70
CA TRP A 124 0.91 -2.34 11.85
C TRP A 124 0.62 -1.99 10.38
N THR A 125 0.08 -0.80 10.12
CA THR A 125 -0.17 -0.35 8.75
C THR A 125 1.00 0.43 8.14
N GLU A 126 2.06 0.66 8.89
CA GLU A 126 3.27 1.33 8.40
C GLU A 126 3.96 0.45 7.35
N GLU A 127 4.28 1.05 6.21
CA GLU A 127 4.94 0.35 5.12
C GLU A 127 6.39 0.02 5.48
N VAL A 128 6.83 -1.17 5.09
CA VAL A 128 8.21 -1.65 5.27
C VAL A 128 8.79 -2.05 3.92
N GLU A 129 10.09 -1.90 3.79
CA GLU A 129 10.80 -2.29 2.57
C GLU A 129 11.16 -3.77 2.56
#